data_18ab2485d90295de261b5a81020f0278
#
_entry.id   18ab2485d90295de261b5a81020f0278
#
_cell.length_a   1.000
_cell.length_b   1.000
_cell.length_c   1.000
_cell.angle_alpha   90.00
_cell.angle_beta   90.00
_cell.angle_gamma   90.00
#
_symmetry.space_group_name_H-M   'P 1'
#
loop_
_entity.id
_entity.type
_entity.pdbx_description
1 polymer ?
#
loop_
_entity_poly.entity_id
_entity_poly.type
_entity_poly.pdbx_seq_one_letter_code
_entity_poly.pdbx_strand_id
1 'polypeptide(L)'
;MNNYDEQPRRVVNADVGLNSFLTKMYGWMGLAVLLSAVSAYFFATSPALMSSFAGPSRWIILIVWFAFPFIVSGQALKRPALSFVLLMVYALITGAMFSGFALIYTGATITTAFVSSATVFIVMALYGTVTKRSLAKVGAQATAALIALIVAMVINMFLQSPMISYIFSFVGVIIFTALTASDSQKLKQLYLNSDGSGTASTGIAIIGAMQLYLDFVNLFLFLLEIFGGGNSRN
;
A
#
# COMPACT_ATOMS: atom_id res chain seq x y z
N MET A 1 38.51 9.51 33.19
CA MET A 1 37.79 10.14 32.07
C MET A 1 36.48 9.39 31.93
N ASN A 2 35.36 10.07 32.17
CA ASN A 2 34.07 9.46 32.44
C ASN A 2 33.35 9.08 31.14
N ASN A 3 33.12 7.77 30.89
CA ASN A 3 32.33 7.20 29.80
C ASN A 3 30.81 7.25 30.07
N TYR A 4 30.33 8.08 31.01
CA TYR A 4 28.94 8.11 31.41
C TYR A 4 28.05 9.07 30.60
N ASP A 5 28.63 9.96 29.78
CA ASP A 5 27.86 11.00 29.07
C ASP A 5 27.49 10.68 27.64
N GLU A 6 28.02 9.59 27.03
CA GLU A 6 27.71 9.29 25.61
C GLU A 6 26.47 8.44 25.39
N GLN A 7 26.06 7.61 26.36
CA GLN A 7 24.95 6.70 26.19
C GLN A 7 23.56 7.38 26.12
N PRO A 8 23.21 8.37 26.95
CA PRO A 8 21.89 9.00 26.89
C PRO A 8 21.64 9.78 25.60
N ARG A 9 22.67 10.47 25.09
CA ARG A 9 22.55 11.24 23.82
C ARG A 9 22.36 10.34 22.60
N ARG A 10 22.99 9.17 22.58
CA ARG A 10 22.89 8.23 21.46
C ARG A 10 21.51 7.57 21.41
N VAL A 11 20.91 7.25 22.55
CA VAL A 11 19.54 6.70 22.65
C VAL A 11 18.52 7.75 22.23
N VAL A 12 18.61 8.97 22.74
CA VAL A 12 17.70 10.08 22.39
C VAL A 12 17.75 10.40 20.89
N ASN A 13 18.93 10.40 20.29
CA ASN A 13 19.09 10.64 18.85
C ASN A 13 18.53 9.49 18.00
N ALA A 14 18.61 8.24 18.47
CA ALA A 14 18.05 7.09 17.78
C ALA A 14 16.52 7.13 17.77
N ASP A 15 15.87 7.50 18.86
CA ASP A 15 14.42 7.63 18.96
C ASP A 15 13.89 8.78 18.10
N VAL A 16 14.57 9.92 18.10
CA VAL A 16 14.23 11.07 17.25
C VAL A 16 14.37 10.70 15.77
N GLY A 17 15.42 9.97 15.40
CA GLY A 17 15.66 9.50 14.05
C GLY A 17 14.58 8.51 13.58
N LEU A 18 14.18 7.57 14.44
CA LEU A 18 13.12 6.60 14.15
C LEU A 18 11.77 7.30 13.95
N ASN A 19 11.41 8.24 14.81
CA ASN A 19 10.15 8.98 14.67
C ASN A 19 10.13 9.80 13.38
N SER A 20 11.23 10.45 13.02
CA SER A 20 11.35 11.17 11.76
C SER A 20 11.21 10.24 10.54
N PHE A 21 11.81 9.06 10.59
CA PHE A 21 11.68 8.04 9.55
C PHE A 21 10.23 7.56 9.40
N LEU A 22 9.58 7.18 10.50
CA LEU A 22 8.19 6.71 10.48
C LEU A 22 7.24 7.81 9.97
N THR A 23 7.42 9.05 10.42
CA THR A 23 6.63 10.20 9.96
C THR A 23 6.78 10.41 8.45
N LYS A 24 7.99 10.33 7.90
CA LYS A 24 8.22 10.43 6.46
C LYS A 24 7.56 9.28 5.71
N MET A 25 7.77 8.05 6.15
CA MET A 25 7.25 6.85 5.51
C MET A 25 5.72 6.85 5.44
N TYR A 26 5.05 7.04 6.58
CA TYR A 26 3.58 7.09 6.63
C TYR A 26 3.03 8.36 5.98
N GLY A 27 3.72 9.49 6.11
CA GLY A 27 3.32 10.74 5.47
C GLY A 27 3.36 10.65 3.93
N TRP A 28 4.39 10.06 3.35
CA TRP A 28 4.49 9.87 1.91
C TRP A 28 3.49 8.83 1.38
N MET A 29 3.27 7.74 2.13
CA MET A 29 2.20 6.80 1.85
C MET A 29 0.82 7.49 1.86
N GLY A 30 0.52 8.26 2.90
CA GLY A 30 -0.74 9.01 3.00
C GLY A 30 -0.91 10.03 1.87
N LEU A 31 0.16 10.74 1.49
CA LEU A 31 0.17 11.64 0.34
C LEU A 31 -0.13 10.89 -0.96
N ALA A 32 0.47 9.71 -1.17
CA ALA A 32 0.20 8.88 -2.34
C ALA A 32 -1.28 8.44 -2.39
N VAL A 33 -1.85 8.03 -1.25
CA VAL A 33 -3.29 7.68 -1.16
C VAL A 33 -4.17 8.87 -1.51
N LEU A 34 -3.87 10.06 -0.99
CA LEU A 34 -4.61 11.28 -1.31
C LEU A 34 -4.51 11.65 -2.78
N LEU A 35 -3.32 11.58 -3.37
CA LEU A 35 -3.14 11.82 -4.80
C LEU A 35 -3.93 10.83 -5.65
N SER A 36 -3.98 9.56 -5.26
CA SER A 36 -4.81 8.56 -5.95
C SER A 36 -6.29 8.89 -5.85
N ALA A 37 -6.77 9.32 -4.69
CA ALA A 37 -8.18 9.70 -4.51
C ALA A 37 -8.55 10.94 -5.36
N VAL A 38 -7.69 11.96 -5.38
CA VAL A 38 -7.89 13.17 -6.20
C VAL A 38 -7.86 12.80 -7.69
N SER A 39 -6.89 12.00 -8.11
CA SER A 39 -6.80 11.53 -9.50
C SER A 39 -8.03 10.72 -9.90
N ALA A 40 -8.47 9.78 -9.07
CA ALA A 40 -9.67 8.97 -9.33
C ALA A 40 -10.92 9.84 -9.49
N TYR A 41 -11.10 10.82 -8.62
CA TYR A 41 -12.22 11.77 -8.71
C TYR A 41 -12.18 12.60 -10.00
N PHE A 42 -11.00 13.16 -10.34
CA PHE A 42 -10.82 13.98 -11.54
C PHE A 42 -11.10 13.18 -12.82
N PHE A 43 -10.61 11.96 -12.92
CA PHE A 43 -10.87 11.10 -14.07
C PHE A 43 -12.32 10.61 -14.12
N ALA A 44 -12.95 10.31 -12.98
CA ALA A 44 -14.35 9.89 -12.92
C ALA A 44 -15.34 10.98 -13.36
N THR A 45 -14.98 12.26 -13.19
CA THR A 45 -15.82 13.40 -13.60
C THR A 45 -15.64 13.81 -15.05
N SER A 46 -14.68 13.23 -15.78
CA SER A 46 -14.39 13.57 -17.18
C SER A 46 -14.53 12.38 -18.12
N PRO A 47 -15.63 12.28 -18.90
CA PRO A 47 -15.83 11.16 -19.84
C PRO A 47 -14.71 11.02 -20.87
N ALA A 48 -14.14 12.13 -21.32
CA ALA A 48 -13.04 12.14 -22.28
C ALA A 48 -11.77 11.49 -21.72
N LEU A 49 -11.47 11.71 -20.42
CA LEU A 49 -10.33 11.06 -19.76
C LEU A 49 -10.59 9.58 -19.51
N MET A 50 -11.81 9.22 -19.13
CA MET A 50 -12.20 7.80 -18.94
C MET A 50 -12.05 7.01 -20.24
N SER A 51 -12.45 7.56 -21.38
CA SER A 51 -12.33 6.89 -22.67
C SER A 51 -10.89 6.60 -23.09
N SER A 52 -9.93 7.39 -22.61
CA SER A 52 -8.49 7.18 -22.87
C SER A 52 -7.94 5.86 -22.30
N PHE A 53 -8.62 5.31 -21.27
CA PHE A 53 -8.29 4.01 -20.67
C PHE A 53 -9.12 2.84 -21.23
N ALA A 54 -10.06 3.10 -22.18
CA ALA A 54 -11.00 2.12 -22.72
C ALA A 54 -10.49 1.54 -24.02
N GLY A 55 -9.34 1.18 -24.28
CA GLY A 55 -8.82 0.64 -25.54
C GLY A 55 -7.78 -0.46 -25.33
N PRO A 56 -7.14 -0.94 -26.41
CA PRO A 56 -6.02 -1.89 -26.32
C PRO A 56 -4.86 -1.36 -25.45
N SER A 57 -4.70 -0.03 -25.35
CA SER A 57 -3.72 0.65 -24.48
C SER A 57 -3.83 0.30 -23.01
N ARG A 58 -5.02 -0.12 -22.55
CA ARG A 58 -5.22 -0.55 -21.14
C ARG A 58 -4.28 -1.68 -20.73
N TRP A 59 -3.97 -2.60 -21.63
CA TRP A 59 -3.09 -3.72 -21.33
C TRP A 59 -1.64 -3.28 -21.12
N ILE A 60 -1.18 -2.29 -21.92
CA ILE A 60 0.14 -1.70 -21.74
C ILE A 60 0.21 -0.97 -20.40
N ILE A 61 -0.84 -0.18 -20.07
CA ILE A 61 -0.94 0.53 -18.80
C ILE A 61 -0.91 -0.45 -17.62
N LEU A 62 -1.65 -1.57 -17.70
CA LEU A 62 -1.63 -2.61 -16.68
C LEU A 62 -0.24 -3.21 -16.48
N ILE A 63 0.46 -3.58 -17.55
CA ILE A 63 1.81 -4.15 -17.46
C ILE A 63 2.77 -3.13 -16.83
N VAL A 64 2.73 -1.87 -17.28
CA VAL A 64 3.54 -0.79 -16.72
C VAL A 64 3.20 -0.59 -15.24
N TRP A 65 1.91 -0.56 -14.89
CA TRP A 65 1.44 -0.39 -13.53
C TRP A 65 1.95 -1.49 -12.58
N PHE A 66 1.95 -2.75 -13.03
CA PHE A 66 2.50 -3.88 -12.27
C PHE A 66 4.02 -3.80 -12.10
N ALA A 67 4.74 -3.31 -13.11
CA ALA A 67 6.20 -3.18 -13.06
C ALA A 67 6.68 -1.98 -12.23
N PHE A 68 5.85 -0.95 -12.09
CA PHE A 68 6.23 0.34 -11.52
C PHE A 68 6.72 0.26 -10.06
N PRO A 69 6.09 -0.51 -9.14
CA PRO A 69 6.57 -0.66 -7.77
C PRO A 69 8.00 -1.21 -7.67
N PHE A 70 8.38 -2.11 -8.57
CA PHE A 70 9.73 -2.65 -8.63
C PHE A 70 10.74 -1.60 -9.10
N ILE A 71 10.35 -0.74 -10.04
CA ILE A 71 11.19 0.38 -10.52
C ILE A 71 11.40 1.38 -9.40
N VAL A 72 10.33 1.80 -8.70
CA VAL A 72 10.40 2.73 -7.57
C VAL A 72 11.32 2.19 -6.47
N SER A 73 11.07 0.96 -6.03
CA SER A 73 11.84 0.33 -4.96
C SER A 73 13.30 0.08 -5.34
N GLY A 74 13.56 -0.34 -6.58
CA GLY A 74 14.91 -0.60 -7.09
C GLY A 74 15.79 0.65 -7.20
N GLN A 75 15.19 1.83 -7.38
CA GLN A 75 15.92 3.10 -7.46
C GLN A 75 16.01 3.84 -6.13
N ALA A 76 15.19 3.50 -5.13
CA ALA A 76 15.00 4.28 -3.93
C ALA A 76 16.29 4.52 -3.12
N LEU A 77 17.15 3.51 -3.01
CA LEU A 77 18.43 3.63 -2.30
C LEU A 77 19.49 4.43 -3.08
N LYS A 78 19.41 4.41 -4.41
CA LYS A 78 20.39 5.09 -5.28
C LYS A 78 19.98 6.53 -5.58
N ARG A 79 18.68 6.76 -5.83
CA ARG A 79 18.11 8.04 -6.28
C ARG A 79 16.78 8.31 -5.57
N PRO A 80 16.79 8.61 -4.24
CA PRO A 80 15.57 8.74 -3.47
C PRO A 80 14.63 9.85 -3.98
N ALA A 81 15.17 10.98 -4.42
CA ALA A 81 14.35 12.06 -4.96
C ALA A 81 13.57 11.62 -6.22
N LEU A 82 14.21 10.90 -7.14
CA LEU A 82 13.56 10.34 -8.32
C LEU A 82 12.49 9.32 -7.90
N SER A 83 12.80 8.42 -6.98
CA SER A 83 11.86 7.39 -6.54
C SER A 83 10.65 7.98 -5.82
N PHE A 84 10.83 9.08 -5.08
CA PHE A 84 9.70 9.82 -4.51
C PHE A 84 8.77 10.37 -5.61
N VAL A 85 9.33 11.01 -6.64
CA VAL A 85 8.53 11.50 -7.78
C VAL A 85 7.82 10.34 -8.47
N LEU A 86 8.51 9.23 -8.71
CA LEU A 86 7.92 8.04 -9.32
C LEU A 86 6.79 7.46 -8.46
N LEU A 87 6.92 7.44 -7.11
CA LEU A 87 5.84 7.02 -6.21
C LEU A 87 4.59 7.92 -6.40
N MET A 88 4.76 9.23 -6.50
CA MET A 88 3.64 10.16 -6.71
C MET A 88 3.01 9.96 -8.10
N VAL A 89 3.81 9.77 -9.13
CA VAL A 89 3.32 9.43 -10.49
C VAL A 89 2.55 8.12 -10.48
N TYR A 90 3.07 7.09 -9.80
CA TYR A 90 2.38 5.81 -9.65
C TYR A 90 1.02 5.97 -8.96
N ALA A 91 0.95 6.78 -7.91
CA ALA A 91 -0.29 7.07 -7.21
C ALA A 91 -1.33 7.75 -8.11
N LEU A 92 -0.91 8.70 -8.96
CA LEU A 92 -1.80 9.35 -9.93
C LEU A 92 -2.31 8.36 -10.98
N ILE A 93 -1.45 7.49 -11.52
CA ILE A 93 -1.84 6.43 -12.47
C ILE A 93 -2.83 5.46 -11.82
N THR A 94 -2.55 5.05 -10.59
CA THR A 94 -3.44 4.14 -9.83
C THR A 94 -4.83 4.76 -9.63
N GLY A 95 -4.88 6.04 -9.26
CA GLY A 95 -6.15 6.76 -9.13
C GLY A 95 -6.91 6.85 -10.44
N ALA A 96 -6.22 7.17 -11.55
CA ALA A 96 -6.84 7.20 -12.88
C ALA A 96 -7.41 5.82 -13.27
N MET A 97 -6.70 4.72 -12.99
CA MET A 97 -7.21 3.37 -13.23
C MET A 97 -8.44 3.04 -12.35
N PHE A 98 -8.45 3.53 -11.11
CA PHE A 98 -9.56 3.28 -10.17
C PHE A 98 -10.79 4.16 -10.42
N SER A 99 -10.68 5.18 -11.27
CA SER A 99 -11.84 6.01 -11.65
C SER A 99 -13.00 5.19 -12.21
N GLY A 100 -12.74 4.05 -12.85
CA GLY A 100 -13.75 3.12 -13.35
C GLY A 100 -14.65 2.53 -12.26
N PHE A 101 -14.20 2.47 -11.01
CA PHE A 101 -15.04 2.00 -9.90
C PHE A 101 -16.22 2.92 -9.61
N ALA A 102 -16.13 4.21 -9.94
CA ALA A 102 -17.25 5.15 -9.83
C ALA A 102 -18.42 4.81 -10.79
N LEU A 103 -18.20 4.00 -11.82
CA LEU A 103 -19.25 3.50 -12.71
C LEU A 103 -19.94 2.24 -12.17
N ILE A 104 -19.28 1.51 -11.28
CA ILE A 104 -19.72 0.20 -10.78
C ILE A 104 -20.30 0.32 -9.36
N TYR A 105 -19.68 1.15 -8.53
CA TYR A 105 -20.02 1.29 -7.12
C TYR A 105 -20.56 2.67 -6.80
N THR A 106 -21.49 2.74 -5.84
CA THR A 106 -21.99 4.02 -5.36
C THR A 106 -20.93 4.78 -4.56
N GLY A 107 -21.01 6.11 -4.52
CA GLY A 107 -20.11 6.93 -3.71
C GLY A 107 -20.13 6.54 -2.22
N ALA A 108 -21.29 6.13 -1.69
CA ALA A 108 -21.41 5.65 -0.32
C ALA A 108 -20.63 4.36 -0.10
N THR A 109 -20.69 3.40 -1.05
CA THR A 109 -19.91 2.14 -0.99
C THR A 109 -18.41 2.43 -1.01
N ILE A 110 -17.96 3.29 -1.94
CA ILE A 110 -16.56 3.68 -2.05
C ILE A 110 -16.06 4.33 -0.77
N THR A 111 -16.83 5.28 -0.21
CA THR A 111 -16.48 5.96 1.05
C THR A 111 -16.42 4.98 2.22
N THR A 112 -17.38 4.07 2.33
CA THR A 112 -17.39 3.06 3.41
C THR A 112 -16.18 2.13 3.29
N ALA A 113 -15.85 1.66 2.09
CA ALA A 113 -14.67 0.84 1.85
C ALA A 113 -13.39 1.59 2.22
N PHE A 114 -13.27 2.87 1.82
CA PHE A 114 -12.11 3.70 2.09
C PHE A 114 -11.91 3.93 3.60
N VAL A 115 -12.94 4.34 4.31
CA VAL A 115 -12.88 4.59 5.77
C VAL A 115 -12.56 3.29 6.53
N SER A 116 -13.19 2.18 6.13
CA SER A 116 -12.92 0.87 6.73
C SER A 116 -11.48 0.43 6.51
N SER A 117 -10.97 0.58 5.27
CA SER A 117 -9.57 0.26 4.94
C SER A 117 -8.60 1.13 5.72
N ALA A 118 -8.86 2.43 5.81
CA ALA A 118 -8.02 3.36 6.56
C ALA A 118 -7.99 3.00 8.05
N THR A 119 -9.13 2.62 8.62
CA THR A 119 -9.23 2.21 10.02
C THR A 119 -8.41 0.94 10.29
N VAL A 120 -8.62 -0.12 9.50
CA VAL A 120 -7.87 -1.38 9.63
C VAL A 120 -6.38 -1.14 9.42
N PHE A 121 -6.02 -0.38 8.38
CA PHE A 121 -4.63 -0.07 8.07
C PHE A 121 -3.95 0.67 9.24
N ILE A 122 -4.54 1.75 9.74
CA ILE A 122 -3.96 2.55 10.84
C ILE A 122 -3.75 1.69 12.08
N VAL A 123 -4.77 0.91 12.48
CA VAL A 123 -4.68 0.04 13.66
C VAL A 123 -3.57 -0.99 13.49
N MET A 124 -3.49 -1.65 12.34
CA MET A 124 -2.50 -2.71 12.10
C MET A 124 -1.09 -2.17 11.89
N ALA A 125 -0.94 -1.03 11.24
CA ALA A 125 0.35 -0.34 11.09
C ALA A 125 0.91 0.12 12.44
N LEU A 126 0.06 0.69 13.30
CA LEU A 126 0.44 1.05 14.67
C LEU A 126 0.80 -0.19 15.49
N TYR A 127 -0.02 -1.24 15.42
CA TYR A 127 0.27 -2.51 16.10
C TYR A 127 1.64 -3.07 15.68
N GLY A 128 1.91 -3.14 14.36
CA GLY A 128 3.19 -3.62 13.84
C GLY A 128 4.38 -2.77 14.28
N THR A 129 4.19 -1.45 14.36
CA THR A 129 5.25 -0.52 14.79
C THR A 129 5.56 -0.63 16.29
N VAL A 130 4.54 -0.86 17.14
CA VAL A 130 4.66 -0.81 18.61
C VAL A 130 4.93 -2.19 19.22
N THR A 131 4.42 -3.26 18.61
CA THR A 131 4.52 -4.62 19.18
C THR A 131 5.98 -5.06 19.38
N LYS A 132 6.24 -5.70 20.52
CA LYS A 132 7.54 -6.32 20.83
C LYS A 132 7.63 -7.77 20.36
N ARG A 133 6.49 -8.38 19.97
CA ARG A 133 6.46 -9.75 19.45
C ARG A 133 6.90 -9.74 17.99
N SER A 134 7.75 -10.69 17.59
CA SER A 134 8.15 -10.82 16.19
C SER A 134 6.97 -11.27 15.32
N LEU A 135 6.64 -10.48 14.32
CA LEU A 135 5.64 -10.79 13.30
C LEU A 135 6.22 -11.48 12.07
N ALA A 136 7.51 -11.82 12.07
CA ALA A 136 8.19 -12.40 10.90
C ALA A 136 7.52 -13.70 10.40
N LYS A 137 7.07 -14.58 11.30
CA LYS A 137 6.34 -15.79 10.93
C LYS A 137 4.97 -15.48 10.32
N VAL A 138 4.25 -14.52 10.90
CA VAL A 138 2.95 -14.06 10.39
C VAL A 138 3.12 -13.46 9.00
N GLY A 139 4.12 -12.61 8.79
CA GLY A 139 4.43 -12.03 7.49
C GLY A 139 4.80 -13.08 6.44
N ALA A 140 5.63 -14.07 6.79
CA ALA A 140 5.98 -15.16 5.88
C ALA A 140 4.75 -15.99 5.48
N GLN A 141 3.87 -16.32 6.44
CA GLN A 141 2.62 -17.03 6.16
C GLN A 141 1.65 -16.22 5.31
N ALA A 142 1.50 -14.92 5.62
CA ALA A 142 0.64 -14.01 4.86
C ALA A 142 1.15 -13.83 3.41
N THR A 143 2.47 -13.73 3.21
CA THR A 143 3.07 -13.67 1.87
C THR A 143 2.83 -14.97 1.10
N ALA A 144 2.99 -16.13 1.72
CA ALA A 144 2.68 -17.42 1.08
C ALA A 144 1.19 -17.53 0.71
N ALA A 145 0.29 -17.09 1.63
CA ALA A 145 -1.14 -17.04 1.38
C ALA A 145 -1.50 -16.05 0.26
N LEU A 146 -0.81 -14.90 0.16
CA LEU A 146 -0.98 -13.94 -0.93
C LEU A 146 -0.64 -14.57 -2.28
N ILE A 147 0.50 -15.29 -2.37
CA ILE A 147 0.89 -15.98 -3.60
C ILE A 147 -0.19 -16.99 -4.00
N ALA A 148 -0.67 -17.79 -3.05
CA ALA A 148 -1.74 -18.76 -3.29
C ALA A 148 -3.04 -18.07 -3.74
N LEU A 149 -3.40 -16.94 -3.11
CA LEU A 149 -4.58 -16.14 -3.49
C LEU A 149 -4.45 -15.60 -4.92
N ILE A 150 -3.28 -15.07 -5.30
CA ILE A 150 -3.03 -14.59 -6.67
C ILE A 150 -3.23 -15.71 -7.68
N VAL A 151 -2.67 -16.89 -7.44
CA VAL A 151 -2.85 -18.05 -8.32
C VAL A 151 -4.33 -18.45 -8.42
N ALA A 152 -5.04 -18.47 -7.28
CA ALA A 152 -6.46 -18.77 -7.24
C ALA A 152 -7.30 -17.71 -7.98
N MET A 153 -6.96 -16.42 -7.87
CA MET A 153 -7.61 -15.34 -8.62
C MET A 153 -7.38 -15.48 -10.14
N VAL A 154 -6.17 -15.86 -10.55
CA VAL A 154 -5.87 -16.16 -11.97
C VAL A 154 -6.72 -17.32 -12.48
N ILE A 155 -6.87 -18.38 -11.69
CA ILE A 155 -7.76 -19.50 -12.05
C ILE A 155 -9.23 -19.01 -12.14
N ASN A 156 -9.68 -18.20 -11.18
CA ASN A 156 -11.05 -17.66 -11.19
C ASN A 156 -11.31 -16.71 -12.36
N MET A 157 -10.27 -16.08 -12.91
CA MET A 157 -10.41 -15.26 -14.12
C MET A 157 -10.90 -16.09 -15.33
N PHE A 158 -10.57 -17.38 -15.39
CA PHE A 158 -11.09 -18.30 -16.40
C PHE A 158 -12.46 -18.90 -16.02
N LEU A 159 -12.69 -19.15 -14.72
CA LEU A 159 -13.96 -19.67 -14.21
C LEU A 159 -15.07 -18.62 -14.18
N GLN A 160 -14.70 -17.33 -14.10
CA GLN A 160 -15.60 -16.18 -14.05
C GLN A 160 -16.72 -16.30 -12.98
N SER A 161 -16.39 -16.89 -11.83
CA SER A 161 -17.34 -17.10 -10.74
C SER A 161 -17.35 -15.90 -9.77
N PRO A 162 -18.45 -15.13 -9.71
CA PRO A 162 -18.56 -13.99 -8.79
C PRO A 162 -18.53 -14.42 -7.32
N MET A 163 -19.08 -15.60 -7.01
CA MET A 163 -19.08 -16.11 -5.63
C MET A 163 -17.66 -16.43 -5.15
N ILE A 164 -16.82 -16.98 -6.02
CA ILE A 164 -15.42 -17.26 -5.69
C ILE A 164 -14.66 -15.94 -5.48
N SER A 165 -14.84 -14.95 -6.34
CA SER A 165 -14.27 -13.60 -6.16
C SER A 165 -14.67 -13.01 -4.82
N TYR A 166 -15.95 -13.08 -4.46
CA TYR A 166 -16.46 -12.57 -3.19
C TYR A 166 -15.81 -13.26 -1.98
N ILE A 167 -15.64 -14.59 -2.00
CA ILE A 167 -14.94 -15.34 -0.95
C ILE A 167 -13.46 -14.91 -0.88
N PHE A 168 -12.81 -14.76 -2.03
CA PHE A 168 -11.41 -14.33 -2.09
C PHE A 168 -11.21 -12.93 -1.51
N SER A 169 -12.21 -12.07 -1.57
CA SER A 169 -12.13 -10.75 -0.98
C SER A 169 -12.02 -10.80 0.55
N PHE A 170 -12.74 -11.70 1.23
CA PHE A 170 -12.57 -11.91 2.68
C PHE A 170 -11.18 -12.44 3.01
N VAL A 171 -10.70 -13.42 2.24
CA VAL A 171 -9.35 -13.97 2.42
C VAL A 171 -8.29 -12.88 2.20
N GLY A 172 -8.47 -12.05 1.17
CA GLY A 172 -7.59 -10.91 0.88
C GLY A 172 -7.53 -9.90 2.01
N VAL A 173 -8.68 -9.54 2.60
CA VAL A 173 -8.71 -8.64 3.78
C VAL A 173 -7.89 -9.21 4.93
N ILE A 174 -8.03 -10.49 5.24
CA ILE A 174 -7.26 -11.15 6.32
C ILE A 174 -5.76 -11.11 6.00
N ILE A 175 -5.37 -11.46 4.78
CA ILE A 175 -3.98 -11.47 4.33
C ILE A 175 -3.37 -10.07 4.44
N PHE A 176 -4.01 -9.04 3.87
CA PHE A 176 -3.45 -7.69 3.85
C PHE A 176 -3.50 -7.01 5.23
N THR A 177 -4.43 -7.38 6.10
CA THR A 177 -4.43 -6.99 7.51
C THR A 177 -3.16 -7.52 8.21
N ALA A 178 -2.81 -8.78 7.99
CA ALA A 178 -1.60 -9.38 8.54
C ALA A 178 -0.31 -8.80 7.92
N LEU A 179 -0.30 -8.57 6.60
CA LEU A 179 0.82 -7.95 5.88
C LEU A 179 1.08 -6.54 6.38
N THR A 180 0.07 -5.69 6.50
CA THR A 180 0.20 -4.32 7.00
C THR A 180 0.96 -4.26 8.34
N ALA A 181 0.60 -5.14 9.30
CA ALA A 181 1.29 -5.18 10.58
C ALA A 181 2.73 -5.69 10.46
N SER A 182 2.93 -6.78 9.71
CA SER A 182 4.25 -7.39 9.58
C SER A 182 5.21 -6.50 8.79
N ASP A 183 4.72 -5.83 7.75
CA ASP A 183 5.51 -4.94 6.92
C ASP A 183 5.88 -3.65 7.65
N SER A 184 4.96 -3.08 8.43
CA SER A 184 5.27 -1.95 9.33
C SER A 184 6.39 -2.31 10.32
N GLN A 185 6.35 -3.50 10.92
CA GLN A 185 7.42 -3.96 11.81
C GLN A 185 8.73 -4.19 11.07
N LYS A 186 8.68 -4.85 9.91
CA LYS A 186 9.85 -5.14 9.07
C LYS A 186 10.56 -3.86 8.62
N LEU A 187 9.80 -2.85 8.19
CA LEU A 187 10.33 -1.56 7.75
C LEU A 187 10.98 -0.79 8.89
N LYS A 188 10.37 -0.81 10.08
CA LYS A 188 11.01 -0.28 11.31
C LYS A 188 12.32 -0.98 11.60
N GLN A 189 12.36 -2.31 11.53
CA GLN A 189 13.58 -3.10 11.76
C GLN A 189 14.65 -2.83 10.70
N LEU A 190 14.24 -2.68 9.43
CA LEU A 190 15.14 -2.34 8.34
C LEU A 190 15.83 -0.98 8.58
N TYR A 191 15.08 0.02 9.05
CA TYR A 191 15.64 1.31 9.44
C TYR A 191 16.61 1.17 10.62
N LEU A 192 16.24 0.46 11.69
CA LEU A 192 17.07 0.29 12.89
C LEU A 192 18.38 -0.47 12.61
N ASN A 193 18.38 -1.36 11.61
CA ASN A 193 19.55 -2.11 11.17
C ASN A 193 20.38 -1.38 10.10
N SER A 194 19.90 -0.23 9.62
CA SER A 194 20.65 0.65 8.72
C SER A 194 21.48 1.66 9.53
N ASP A 195 22.49 2.25 8.88
CA ASP A 195 23.33 3.28 9.52
C ASP A 195 22.57 4.56 9.92
N GLY A 196 21.25 4.60 9.68
CA GLY A 196 20.34 5.68 10.08
C GLY A 196 20.61 7.03 9.41
N SER A 197 21.57 7.11 8.48
CA SER A 197 22.07 8.37 7.93
C SER A 197 21.49 8.71 6.55
N GLY A 198 21.04 9.94 6.41
CA GLY A 198 20.89 10.67 5.14
C GLY A 198 20.08 9.97 4.04
N THR A 199 20.75 9.69 2.93
CA THR A 199 20.19 9.14 1.70
C THR A 199 19.60 7.74 1.87
N ALA A 200 20.26 6.87 2.64
CA ALA A 200 19.80 5.49 2.88
C ALA A 200 18.48 5.47 3.65
N SER A 201 18.37 6.23 4.72
CA SER A 201 17.13 6.37 5.52
C SER A 201 15.96 6.88 4.66
N THR A 202 16.22 7.89 3.82
CA THR A 202 15.21 8.42 2.89
C THR A 202 14.78 7.37 1.85
N GLY A 203 15.72 6.61 1.30
CA GLY A 203 15.44 5.53 0.37
C GLY A 203 14.58 4.41 1.00
N ILE A 204 14.91 4.00 2.24
CA ILE A 204 14.13 3.02 2.99
C ILE A 204 12.71 3.55 3.27
N ALA A 205 12.56 4.84 3.59
CA ALA A 205 11.25 5.44 3.82
C ALA A 205 10.38 5.43 2.55
N ILE A 206 10.96 5.61 1.35
CA ILE A 206 10.22 5.53 0.08
C ILE A 206 9.83 4.09 -0.23
N ILE A 207 10.73 3.13 -0.04
CA ILE A 207 10.41 1.69 -0.18
C ILE A 207 9.24 1.34 0.73
N GLY A 208 9.31 1.78 1.98
CA GLY A 208 8.25 1.54 2.97
C GLY A 208 6.94 2.22 2.60
N ALA A 209 6.98 3.48 2.14
CA ALA A 209 5.80 4.18 1.68
C ALA A 209 5.13 3.47 0.50
N MET A 210 5.92 2.96 -0.46
CA MET A 210 5.42 2.19 -1.60
C MET A 210 4.79 0.87 -1.16
N GLN A 211 5.46 0.11 -0.29
CA GLN A 211 4.97 -1.17 0.20
C GLN A 211 3.66 -1.02 0.97
N LEU A 212 3.61 -0.10 1.92
CA LEU A 212 2.41 0.19 2.71
C LEU A 212 1.27 0.80 1.87
N TYR A 213 1.61 1.58 0.85
CA TYR A 213 0.62 2.06 -0.13
C TYR A 213 -0.04 0.89 -0.88
N LEU A 214 0.74 -0.10 -1.32
CA LEU A 214 0.21 -1.30 -1.97
C LEU A 214 -0.67 -2.12 -1.03
N ASP A 215 -0.27 -2.28 0.25
CA ASP A 215 -1.08 -2.97 1.25
C ASP A 215 -2.43 -2.27 1.44
N PHE A 216 -2.41 -0.94 1.57
CA PHE A 216 -3.63 -0.13 1.71
C PHE A 216 -4.54 -0.25 0.49
N VAL A 217 -3.98 -0.12 -0.71
CA VAL A 217 -4.74 -0.19 -1.96
C VAL A 217 -5.40 -1.56 -2.12
N ASN A 218 -4.69 -2.63 -1.85
CA ASN A 218 -5.26 -3.98 -1.92
C ASN A 218 -6.34 -4.21 -0.86
N LEU A 219 -6.11 -3.75 0.38
CA LEU A 219 -7.12 -3.80 1.44
C LEU A 219 -8.38 -3.04 1.05
N PHE A 220 -8.22 -1.85 0.46
CA PHE A 220 -9.33 -1.06 -0.08
C PHE A 220 -10.10 -1.80 -1.17
N LEU A 221 -9.40 -2.41 -2.13
CA LEU A 221 -10.05 -3.14 -3.23
C LEU A 221 -10.87 -4.33 -2.74
N PHE A 222 -10.34 -5.11 -1.81
CA PHE A 222 -11.08 -6.25 -1.24
C PHE A 222 -12.27 -5.80 -0.39
N LEU A 223 -12.13 -4.74 0.39
CA LEU A 223 -13.26 -4.18 1.15
C LEU A 223 -14.31 -3.54 0.23
N LEU A 224 -13.87 -2.91 -0.86
CA LEU A 224 -14.78 -2.37 -1.87
C LEU A 224 -15.62 -3.48 -2.52
N GLU A 225 -15.02 -4.62 -2.82
CA GLU A 225 -15.72 -5.77 -3.37
C GLU A 225 -16.70 -6.39 -2.36
N ILE A 226 -16.31 -6.48 -1.07
CA ILE A 226 -17.20 -6.97 -0.01
C ILE A 226 -18.43 -6.07 0.15
N PHE A 227 -18.22 -4.76 0.25
CA PHE A 227 -19.33 -3.81 0.43
C PHE A 227 -20.16 -3.57 -0.85
N GLY A 228 -19.52 -3.72 -2.01
CA GLY A 228 -20.16 -3.57 -3.31
C GLY A 228 -20.90 -4.82 -3.77
N GLY A 229 -20.37 -6.01 -3.49
CA GLY A 229 -20.96 -7.29 -3.89
C GLY A 229 -22.33 -7.60 -3.26
N GLY A 230 -22.63 -6.98 -2.11
CA GLY A 230 -23.96 -7.06 -1.48
C GLY A 230 -25.04 -6.23 -2.18
N ASN A 231 -24.66 -5.25 -3.01
CA ASN A 231 -25.59 -4.29 -3.63
C ASN A 231 -25.92 -4.61 -5.09
N SER A 232 -25.30 -5.62 -5.69
CA SER A 232 -25.53 -6.03 -7.09
C SER A 232 -26.76 -6.95 -7.27
N ARG A 233 -27.65 -7.00 -6.28
CA ARG A 233 -28.85 -7.85 -6.26
C ARG A 233 -30.18 -7.09 -6.27
N ASN A 234 -30.21 -5.85 -6.78
CA ASN A 234 -31.48 -5.20 -7.05
C ASN A 234 -31.52 -4.62 -8.47
#